data_b06e07e1091cc66e7d9a91d339b35c18
#
_entry.id   b06e07e1091cc66e7d9a91d339b35c18
#
_cell.length_a   1.000
_cell.length_b   1.000
_cell.length_c   1.000
_cell.angle_alpha   90.00
_cell.angle_beta   90.00
_cell.angle_gamma   90.00
#
_symmetry.space_group_name_H-M   'P 1'
#
loop_
_entity.id
_entity.type
_entity.pdbx_description
1 polymer ?
#
loop_
_entity_poly.entity_id
_entity_poly.type
_entity_poly.pdbx_seq_one_letter_code
_entity_poly.pdbx_strand_id
1 'polypeptide(L)'
;GLGDVYKRQAQNRAIDCLKVYAHLAKVHQVTKTLAVATAAVRTARNGSSFLKRVHSAANIPMTIISGKQEAALGFSGVIHTIDTSEFLLFDLGGASIEISLVKNKKQLHSVSIPIGAVSLTEKFKSSGLLSAAKIKHIRSYIKSKLQSIPWLPKSPIPVIGIGGTIRNLAKIHQRYSGYPLSKLHNYKVSSQGLF
;
A
#
# COMPACT_ATOMS: atom_id res chain seq x y z
N GLY A 1 11.56 -10.28 3.68
CA GLY A 1 11.17 -11.04 2.52
C GLY A 1 9.71 -11.39 2.48
N LEU A 2 9.11 -11.11 1.36
CA LEU A 2 7.73 -11.47 1.04
C LEU A 2 7.72 -12.91 0.46
N GLY A 3 8.07 -13.89 1.27
CA GLY A 3 7.97 -15.31 0.91
C GLY A 3 6.82 -15.99 1.65
N ASP A 4 6.60 -17.27 1.37
CA ASP A 4 5.60 -18.09 2.06
C ASP A 4 5.74 -18.09 3.60
N VAL A 5 6.87 -17.63 4.13
CA VAL A 5 7.17 -17.57 5.56
C VAL A 5 7.76 -16.20 5.93
N TYR A 6 7.19 -15.56 6.93
CA TYR A 6 7.72 -14.33 7.50
C TYR A 6 8.99 -14.64 8.32
N LYS A 7 10.16 -14.26 7.79
CA LYS A 7 11.47 -14.62 8.36
C LYS A 7 11.63 -14.12 9.80
N ARG A 8 12.21 -14.94 10.67
CA ARG A 8 12.39 -14.67 12.10
C ARG A 8 13.05 -13.31 12.39
N GLN A 9 14.12 -12.98 11.65
CA GLN A 9 14.81 -11.71 11.79
C GLN A 9 13.91 -10.51 11.49
N ALA A 10 13.09 -10.58 10.43
CA ALA A 10 12.14 -9.52 10.10
C ALA A 10 11.02 -9.41 11.15
N GLN A 11 10.53 -10.55 11.69
CA GLN A 11 9.61 -10.56 12.81
C GLN A 11 10.17 -9.87 14.05
N ASN A 12 11.45 -10.14 14.40
CA ASN A 12 12.09 -9.52 15.55
C ASN A 12 12.16 -8.00 15.39
N ARG A 13 12.63 -7.50 14.23
CA ARG A 13 12.63 -6.04 13.96
C ARG A 13 11.24 -5.41 14.07
N ALA A 14 10.22 -6.10 13.55
CA ALA A 14 8.85 -5.61 13.67
C ALA A 14 8.37 -5.58 15.13
N ILE A 15 8.67 -6.61 15.91
CA ILE A 15 8.33 -6.66 17.34
C ILE A 15 9.04 -5.54 18.11
N ASP A 16 10.31 -5.29 17.85
CA ASP A 16 11.07 -4.22 18.50
C ASP A 16 10.47 -2.85 18.18
N CYS A 17 10.09 -2.62 16.94
CA CYS A 17 9.37 -1.41 16.52
C CYS A 17 8.01 -1.29 17.24
N LEU A 18 7.24 -2.38 17.35
CA LEU A 18 5.95 -2.39 18.03
C LEU A 18 6.07 -2.14 19.54
N LYS A 19 7.15 -2.59 20.18
CA LYS A 19 7.43 -2.24 21.60
C LYS A 19 7.61 -0.72 21.78
N VAL A 20 8.29 -0.07 20.83
CA VAL A 20 8.42 1.41 20.86
C VAL A 20 7.05 2.07 20.75
N TYR A 21 6.19 1.62 19.83
CA TYR A 21 4.82 2.14 19.72
C TYR A 21 3.98 1.88 20.96
N ALA A 22 4.11 0.70 21.58
CA ALA A 22 3.43 0.40 22.84
C ALA A 22 3.88 1.36 23.97
N HIS A 23 5.18 1.64 24.05
CA HIS A 23 5.72 2.59 25.00
C HIS A 23 5.20 4.01 24.74
N LEU A 24 5.22 4.48 23.49
CA LEU A 24 4.66 5.77 23.11
C LEU A 24 3.17 5.88 23.45
N ALA A 25 2.38 4.85 23.15
CA ALA A 25 0.96 4.83 23.51
C ALA A 25 0.75 4.97 25.03
N LYS A 26 1.59 4.32 25.84
CA LYS A 26 1.55 4.45 27.29
C LYS A 26 1.93 5.87 27.75
N VAL A 27 3.03 6.44 27.24
CA VAL A 27 3.49 7.80 27.58
C VAL A 27 2.43 8.85 27.23
N HIS A 28 1.76 8.69 26.07
CA HIS A 28 0.70 9.59 25.62
C HIS A 28 -0.69 9.25 26.19
N GLN A 29 -0.78 8.32 27.13
CA GLN A 29 -2.03 7.91 27.79
C GLN A 29 -3.13 7.53 26.79
N VAL A 30 -2.75 6.83 25.71
CA VAL A 30 -3.69 6.39 24.65
C VAL A 30 -4.70 5.45 25.24
N THR A 31 -5.99 5.76 25.12
CA THR A 31 -7.09 4.99 25.67
C THR A 31 -7.43 3.77 24.81
N LYS A 32 -7.14 3.81 23.50
CA LYS A 32 -7.45 2.70 22.57
C LYS A 32 -6.40 2.60 21.47
N THR A 33 -5.86 1.41 21.27
CA THR A 33 -4.95 1.08 20.17
C THR A 33 -5.64 0.13 19.20
N LEU A 34 -5.64 0.46 17.91
CA LEU A 34 -6.08 -0.41 16.84
C LEU A 34 -4.86 -0.78 15.99
N ALA A 35 -4.52 -2.06 15.96
CA ALA A 35 -3.39 -2.57 15.19
C ALA A 35 -3.88 -3.61 14.18
N VAL A 36 -3.49 -3.40 12.91
CA VAL A 36 -3.83 -4.31 11.83
C VAL A 36 -2.57 -4.79 11.11
N ALA A 37 -2.61 -6.02 10.65
CA ALA A 37 -1.59 -6.60 9.80
C ALA A 37 -2.19 -6.85 8.41
N THR A 38 -1.43 -6.52 7.38
CA THR A 38 -1.88 -6.54 5.98
C THR A 38 -1.12 -7.59 5.15
N ALA A 39 -0.96 -7.37 3.86
CA ALA A 39 -0.53 -8.37 2.89
C ALA A 39 0.70 -9.20 3.30
N ALA A 40 1.77 -8.59 3.82
CA ALA A 40 2.99 -9.32 4.17
C ALA A 40 2.77 -10.39 5.25
N VAL A 41 1.90 -10.12 6.21
CA VAL A 41 1.55 -11.07 7.30
C VAL A 41 0.41 -11.97 6.87
N ARG A 42 -0.57 -11.42 6.15
CA ARG A 42 -1.74 -12.15 5.64
C ARG A 42 -1.35 -13.32 4.73
N THR A 43 -0.37 -13.14 3.87
CA THR A 43 0.09 -14.17 2.94
C THR A 43 1.11 -15.15 3.53
N ALA A 44 1.70 -14.82 4.66
CA ALA A 44 2.69 -15.68 5.30
C ALA A 44 2.03 -16.84 6.07
N ARG A 45 2.48 -18.08 5.83
CA ARG A 45 1.99 -19.28 6.54
C ARG A 45 2.14 -19.19 8.06
N ASN A 46 3.10 -18.44 8.55
CA ASN A 46 3.33 -18.22 9.98
C ASN A 46 2.80 -16.86 10.48
N GLY A 47 1.89 -16.21 9.75
CA GLY A 47 1.32 -14.91 10.11
C GLY A 47 0.61 -14.95 11.47
N SER A 48 -0.25 -15.94 11.72
CA SER A 48 -0.94 -16.10 13.02
C SER A 48 0.04 -16.32 14.18
N SER A 49 1.10 -17.10 13.98
CA SER A 49 2.16 -17.29 14.97
C SER A 49 2.90 -15.98 15.28
N PHE A 50 3.13 -15.15 14.25
CA PHE A 50 3.71 -13.83 14.44
C PHE A 50 2.81 -12.92 15.30
N LEU A 51 1.49 -12.92 15.08
CA LEU A 51 0.56 -12.13 15.89
C LEU A 51 0.61 -12.53 17.38
N LYS A 52 0.65 -13.84 17.67
CA LYS A 52 0.82 -14.33 19.04
C LYS A 52 2.09 -13.80 19.70
N ARG A 53 3.20 -13.79 18.95
CA ARG A 53 4.48 -13.26 19.42
C ARG A 53 4.42 -11.73 19.67
N VAL A 54 3.75 -10.98 18.80
CA VAL A 54 3.54 -9.53 18.99
C VAL A 54 2.76 -9.28 20.28
N HIS A 55 1.65 -10.00 20.47
CA HIS A 55 0.84 -9.87 21.68
C HIS A 55 1.67 -10.16 22.94
N SER A 56 2.41 -11.27 22.99
CA SER A 56 3.24 -11.63 24.14
C SER A 56 4.38 -10.65 24.40
N ALA A 57 4.96 -10.06 23.35
CA ALA A 57 6.18 -9.23 23.48
C ALA A 57 5.91 -7.73 23.64
N ALA A 58 4.82 -7.22 23.09
CA ALA A 58 4.49 -5.80 23.05
C ALA A 58 3.12 -5.47 23.63
N ASN A 59 2.34 -6.48 24.05
CA ASN A 59 0.96 -6.37 24.55
C ASN A 59 0.05 -5.55 23.60
N ILE A 60 0.26 -5.71 22.30
CA ILE A 60 -0.57 -5.07 21.25
C ILE A 60 -1.45 -6.15 20.64
N PRO A 61 -2.80 -6.09 20.82
CA PRO A 61 -3.71 -6.94 20.07
C PRO A 61 -3.72 -6.53 18.61
N MET A 62 -3.30 -7.43 17.73
CA MET A 62 -3.23 -7.19 16.30
C MET A 62 -4.13 -8.14 15.52
N THR A 63 -4.82 -7.65 14.51
CA THR A 63 -5.71 -8.42 13.65
C THR A 63 -5.23 -8.43 12.22
N ILE A 64 -5.25 -9.58 11.56
CA ILE A 64 -5.01 -9.67 10.11
C ILE A 64 -6.29 -9.26 9.39
N ILE A 65 -6.22 -8.24 8.56
CA ILE A 65 -7.35 -7.81 7.73
C ILE A 65 -7.25 -8.37 6.31
N SER A 66 -8.42 -8.61 5.69
CA SER A 66 -8.49 -8.99 4.29
C SER A 66 -8.14 -7.83 3.37
N GLY A 67 -7.74 -8.12 2.11
CA GLY A 67 -7.50 -7.07 1.12
C GLY A 67 -8.74 -6.20 0.85
N LYS A 68 -9.95 -6.77 0.97
CA LYS A 68 -11.21 -6.02 0.86
C LYS A 68 -11.38 -5.01 2.01
N GLN A 69 -11.06 -5.42 3.24
CA GLN A 69 -11.07 -4.51 4.40
C GLN A 69 -9.99 -3.43 4.28
N GLU A 70 -8.79 -3.79 3.83
CA GLU A 70 -7.70 -2.84 3.58
C GLU A 70 -8.12 -1.78 2.55
N ALA A 71 -8.71 -2.19 1.41
CA ALA A 71 -9.25 -1.28 0.40
C ALA A 71 -10.39 -0.39 0.93
N ALA A 72 -11.27 -0.93 1.78
CA ALA A 72 -12.35 -0.16 2.39
C ALA A 72 -11.84 0.89 3.38
N LEU A 73 -10.80 0.58 4.15
CA LEU A 73 -10.15 1.54 5.05
C LEU A 73 -9.45 2.65 4.26
N GLY A 74 -8.73 2.31 3.18
CA GLY A 74 -8.13 3.29 2.27
C GLY A 74 -9.19 4.22 1.65
N PHE A 75 -10.31 3.67 1.18
CA PHE A 75 -11.43 4.46 0.67
C PHE A 75 -12.00 5.40 1.75
N SER A 76 -12.27 4.91 2.94
CA SER A 76 -12.79 5.72 4.05
C SER A 76 -11.87 6.88 4.44
N GLY A 77 -10.54 6.67 4.30
CA GLY A 77 -9.55 7.69 4.60
C GLY A 77 -9.52 8.86 3.60
N VAL A 78 -10.04 8.69 2.38
CA VAL A 78 -9.95 9.70 1.33
C VAL A 78 -11.29 10.32 0.93
N ILE A 79 -12.39 9.62 1.09
CA ILE A 79 -13.68 10.00 0.50
C ILE A 79 -14.18 11.38 0.92
N HIS A 80 -13.82 11.81 2.11
CA HIS A 80 -14.20 13.13 2.66
C HIS A 80 -13.24 14.25 2.25
N THR A 81 -12.10 13.92 1.62
CA THR A 81 -11.07 14.90 1.23
C THR A 81 -10.95 15.08 -0.28
N ILE A 82 -11.77 14.36 -1.05
CA ILE A 82 -11.75 14.34 -2.50
C ILE A 82 -13.10 14.87 -3.04
N ASP A 83 -13.03 15.88 -3.92
CA ASP A 83 -14.22 16.52 -4.48
C ASP A 83 -14.83 15.73 -5.65
N THR A 84 -14.00 14.95 -6.39
CA THR A 84 -14.51 14.17 -7.52
C THR A 84 -15.38 13.00 -7.07
N SER A 85 -16.48 12.77 -7.79
CA SER A 85 -17.45 11.72 -7.48
C SER A 85 -17.15 10.37 -8.12
N GLU A 86 -16.31 10.34 -9.15
CA GLU A 86 -15.93 9.12 -9.88
C GLU A 86 -14.42 9.07 -10.08
N PHE A 87 -13.77 8.00 -9.61
CA PHE A 87 -12.32 7.82 -9.70
C PHE A 87 -11.90 6.38 -9.41
N LEU A 88 -10.69 6.03 -9.83
CA LEU A 88 -9.97 4.86 -9.31
C LEU A 88 -9.09 5.29 -8.13
N LEU A 89 -9.22 4.57 -7.02
CA LEU A 89 -8.34 4.71 -5.87
C LEU A 89 -7.27 3.62 -5.91
N PHE A 90 -6.01 3.99 -5.79
CA PHE A 90 -4.86 3.10 -5.70
C PHE A 90 -4.14 3.29 -4.38
N ASP A 91 -4.06 2.26 -3.57
CA ASP A 91 -3.15 2.18 -2.43
C ASP A 91 -1.98 1.28 -2.77
N LEU A 92 -0.85 1.86 -3.15
CA LEU A 92 0.34 1.11 -3.52
C LEU A 92 1.24 0.89 -2.32
N GLY A 93 1.10 -0.28 -1.74
CA GLY A 93 1.90 -0.75 -0.62
C GLY A 93 3.21 -1.44 -1.02
N GLY A 94 3.87 -2.05 -0.04
CA GLY A 94 5.08 -2.84 -0.27
C GLY A 94 4.81 -4.22 -0.84
N ALA A 95 3.75 -4.89 -0.39
CA ALA A 95 3.43 -6.28 -0.75
C ALA A 95 2.27 -6.38 -1.75
N SER A 96 1.31 -5.48 -1.67
CA SER A 96 0.10 -5.47 -2.49
C SER A 96 -0.21 -4.07 -3.01
N ILE A 97 -1.15 -4.03 -3.93
CA ILE A 97 -1.87 -2.84 -4.34
C ILE A 97 -3.36 -3.10 -4.16
N GLU A 98 -4.03 -2.20 -3.48
CA GLU A 98 -5.48 -2.17 -3.38
C GLU A 98 -6.01 -1.20 -4.44
N ILE A 99 -6.96 -1.69 -5.26
CA ILE A 99 -7.60 -0.88 -6.31
C ILE A 99 -9.08 -0.86 -6.02
N SER A 100 -9.67 0.34 -6.03
CA SER A 100 -11.11 0.52 -5.84
C SER A 100 -11.69 1.42 -6.93
N LEU A 101 -12.82 1.01 -7.50
CA LEU A 101 -13.65 1.87 -8.34
C LEU A 101 -14.66 2.59 -7.45
N VAL A 102 -14.59 3.91 -7.47
CA VAL A 102 -15.51 4.78 -6.73
C VAL A 102 -16.41 5.51 -7.73
N LYS A 103 -17.72 5.51 -7.47
CA LYS A 103 -18.70 6.25 -8.23
C LYS A 103 -19.77 6.80 -7.29
N ASN A 104 -20.17 8.05 -7.49
CA ASN A 104 -21.12 8.75 -6.63
C ASN A 104 -20.72 8.66 -5.14
N LYS A 105 -19.43 8.82 -4.85
CA LYS A 105 -18.85 8.71 -3.52
C LYS A 105 -19.10 7.37 -2.82
N LYS A 106 -19.34 6.30 -3.58
CA LYS A 106 -19.49 4.92 -3.07
C LYS A 106 -18.44 4.01 -3.71
N GLN A 107 -17.83 3.15 -2.91
CA GLN A 107 -16.94 2.10 -3.40
C GLN A 107 -17.80 0.99 -4.04
N LEU A 108 -17.78 0.90 -5.37
CA LEU A 108 -18.53 -0.12 -6.11
C LEU A 108 -17.80 -1.45 -6.16
N HIS A 109 -16.52 -1.41 -6.47
CA HIS A 109 -15.67 -2.58 -6.60
C HIS A 109 -14.35 -2.35 -5.90
N SER A 110 -13.74 -3.42 -5.40
CA SER A 110 -12.39 -3.38 -4.88
C SER A 110 -11.68 -4.73 -5.07
N VAL A 111 -10.37 -4.68 -5.23
CA VAL A 111 -9.50 -5.85 -5.30
C VAL A 111 -8.17 -5.53 -4.65
N SER A 112 -7.57 -6.53 -4.01
CA SER A 112 -6.18 -6.50 -3.57
C SER A 112 -5.38 -7.45 -4.45
N ILE A 113 -4.33 -6.96 -5.08
CA ILE A 113 -3.45 -7.74 -5.95
C ILE A 113 -2.07 -7.83 -5.28
N PRO A 114 -1.40 -8.99 -5.28
CA PRO A 114 -0.08 -9.16 -4.67
C PRO A 114 1.03 -8.55 -5.54
N ILE A 115 0.88 -7.27 -5.84
CA ILE A 115 1.85 -6.42 -6.54
C ILE A 115 2.12 -5.20 -5.67
N GLY A 116 3.30 -5.09 -5.12
CA GLY A 116 3.73 -3.94 -4.35
C GLY A 116 5.17 -3.59 -4.67
N ALA A 117 5.66 -2.47 -4.21
CA ALA A 117 7.01 -2.00 -4.50
C ALA A 117 8.08 -3.02 -4.08
N VAL A 118 7.94 -3.61 -2.89
CA VAL A 118 8.87 -4.61 -2.37
C VAL A 118 8.68 -5.96 -3.07
N SER A 119 7.43 -6.41 -3.26
CA SER A 119 7.17 -7.71 -3.91
C SER A 119 7.66 -7.75 -5.36
N LEU A 120 7.55 -6.65 -6.10
CA LEU A 120 8.12 -6.55 -7.45
C LEU A 120 9.64 -6.58 -7.42
N THR A 121 10.27 -5.82 -6.51
CA THR A 121 11.72 -5.80 -6.36
C THR A 121 12.27 -7.20 -6.06
N GLU A 122 11.64 -7.94 -5.16
CA GLU A 122 12.04 -9.31 -4.82
C GLU A 122 11.77 -10.29 -5.98
N LYS A 123 10.59 -10.24 -6.59
CA LYS A 123 10.20 -11.13 -7.70
C LYS A 123 11.16 -11.01 -8.88
N PHE A 124 11.54 -9.80 -9.24
CA PHE A 124 12.40 -9.54 -10.39
C PHE A 124 13.88 -9.39 -10.00
N LYS A 125 14.22 -9.64 -8.73
CA LYS A 125 15.59 -9.51 -8.19
C LYS A 125 16.23 -8.20 -8.67
N SER A 126 15.50 -7.10 -8.46
CA SER A 126 15.88 -5.78 -8.96
C SER A 126 16.73 -5.07 -7.92
N SER A 127 18.00 -4.86 -8.24
CA SER A 127 18.94 -4.04 -7.46
C SER A 127 19.66 -3.08 -8.42
N GLY A 128 19.79 -1.83 -8.02
CA GLY A 128 20.41 -0.80 -8.87
C GLY A 128 19.56 -0.40 -10.08
N LEU A 129 20.22 0.03 -11.16
CA LEU A 129 19.57 0.47 -12.40
C LEU A 129 18.97 -0.72 -13.15
N LEU A 130 17.73 -0.56 -13.59
CA LEU A 130 17.01 -1.57 -14.36
C LEU A 130 17.36 -1.46 -15.84
N SER A 131 17.67 -2.58 -16.49
CA SER A 131 17.78 -2.64 -17.95
C SER A 131 16.41 -2.42 -18.62
N ALA A 132 16.40 -1.91 -19.86
CA ALA A 132 15.19 -1.71 -20.64
C ALA A 132 14.38 -3.02 -20.81
N ALA A 133 15.06 -4.14 -21.01
CA ALA A 133 14.42 -5.47 -21.10
C ALA A 133 13.71 -5.84 -19.79
N LYS A 134 14.33 -5.58 -18.64
CA LYS A 134 13.73 -5.85 -17.33
C LYS A 134 12.53 -4.94 -17.05
N ILE A 135 12.62 -3.65 -17.42
CA ILE A 135 11.49 -2.71 -17.33
C ILE A 135 10.33 -3.22 -18.18
N LYS A 136 10.57 -3.62 -19.43
CA LYS A 136 9.55 -4.17 -20.32
C LYS A 136 8.87 -5.41 -19.71
N HIS A 137 9.66 -6.31 -19.11
CA HIS A 137 9.12 -7.51 -18.45
C HIS A 137 8.25 -7.17 -17.24
N ILE A 138 8.69 -6.25 -16.36
CA ILE A 138 7.91 -5.78 -15.22
C ILE A 138 6.60 -5.14 -15.70
N ARG A 139 6.65 -4.26 -16.70
CA ARG A 139 5.45 -3.63 -17.28
C ARG A 139 4.45 -4.66 -17.82
N SER A 140 4.93 -5.65 -18.57
CA SER A 140 4.07 -6.73 -19.09
C SER A 140 3.41 -7.52 -17.96
N TYR A 141 4.16 -7.85 -16.92
CA TYR A 141 3.62 -8.55 -15.75
C TYR A 141 2.54 -7.72 -15.03
N ILE A 142 2.78 -6.43 -14.77
CA ILE A 142 1.79 -5.55 -14.15
C ILE A 142 0.55 -5.45 -15.05
N LYS A 143 0.74 -5.22 -16.35
CA LYS A 143 -0.35 -5.12 -17.33
C LYS A 143 -1.22 -6.37 -17.33
N SER A 144 -0.63 -7.57 -17.34
CA SER A 144 -1.39 -8.83 -17.32
C SER A 144 -2.25 -8.96 -16.06
N LYS A 145 -1.74 -8.50 -14.91
CA LYS A 145 -2.49 -8.51 -13.64
C LYS A 145 -3.64 -7.49 -13.62
N LEU A 146 -3.43 -6.30 -14.17
CA LEU A 146 -4.50 -5.31 -14.28
C LEU A 146 -5.57 -5.73 -15.28
N GLN A 147 -5.20 -6.32 -16.40
CA GLN A 147 -6.15 -6.84 -17.41
C GLN A 147 -7.05 -7.96 -16.89
N SER A 148 -6.65 -8.66 -15.83
CA SER A 148 -7.50 -9.68 -15.21
C SER A 148 -8.63 -9.09 -14.34
N ILE A 149 -8.72 -7.77 -14.19
CA ILE A 149 -9.76 -7.10 -13.42
C ILE A 149 -10.88 -6.65 -14.39
N PRO A 150 -12.03 -7.34 -14.42
CA PRO A 150 -13.04 -7.13 -15.46
C PRO A 150 -13.76 -5.78 -15.37
N TRP A 151 -13.77 -5.18 -14.19
CA TRP A 151 -14.48 -3.92 -13.93
C TRP A 151 -13.60 -2.66 -14.04
N LEU A 152 -12.32 -2.79 -14.42
CA LEU A 152 -11.50 -1.60 -14.66
C LEU A 152 -12.10 -0.78 -15.82
N PRO A 153 -12.24 0.55 -15.66
CA PRO A 153 -12.76 1.41 -16.71
C PRO A 153 -11.92 1.34 -17.98
N LYS A 154 -12.61 1.25 -19.12
CA LYS A 154 -11.97 1.31 -20.45
C LYS A 154 -11.71 2.75 -20.90
N SER A 155 -12.52 3.69 -20.40
CA SER A 155 -12.35 5.13 -20.64
C SER A 155 -11.53 5.77 -19.53
N PRO A 156 -10.74 6.80 -19.82
CA PRO A 156 -9.98 7.53 -18.81
C PRO A 156 -10.89 8.14 -17.72
N ILE A 157 -10.57 7.87 -16.48
CA ILE A 157 -11.16 8.52 -15.31
C ILE A 157 -10.04 8.99 -14.37
N PRO A 158 -10.30 9.94 -13.47
CA PRO A 158 -9.31 10.36 -12.48
C PRO A 158 -8.77 9.19 -11.67
N VAL A 159 -7.48 9.23 -11.37
CA VAL A 159 -6.79 8.25 -10.53
C VAL A 159 -6.29 8.96 -9.28
N ILE A 160 -6.65 8.43 -8.12
CA ILE A 160 -6.21 8.94 -6.82
C ILE A 160 -5.27 7.90 -6.23
N GLY A 161 -4.06 8.32 -5.93
CA GLY A 161 -3.05 7.47 -5.33
C GLY A 161 -2.82 7.81 -3.88
N ILE A 162 -2.74 6.79 -3.03
CA ILE A 162 -2.40 6.91 -1.61
C ILE A 162 -1.24 5.97 -1.24
N GLY A 163 -0.81 6.04 0.00
CA GLY A 163 0.29 5.24 0.50
C GLY A 163 1.67 5.87 0.34
N GLY A 164 2.67 5.23 0.93
CA GLY A 164 4.05 5.74 0.99
C GLY A 164 4.73 5.81 -0.38
N THR A 165 4.51 4.81 -1.23
CA THR A 165 5.10 4.72 -2.57
C THR A 165 4.59 5.85 -3.47
N ILE A 166 3.28 6.12 -3.45
CA ILE A 166 2.67 7.21 -4.22
C ILE A 166 3.16 8.58 -3.74
N ARG A 167 3.26 8.76 -2.41
CA ARG A 167 3.82 10.01 -1.86
C ARG A 167 5.27 10.23 -2.28
N ASN A 168 6.08 9.19 -2.38
CA ASN A 168 7.44 9.30 -2.87
C ASN A 168 7.48 9.66 -4.36
N LEU A 169 6.61 9.08 -5.19
CA LEU A 169 6.46 9.45 -6.59
C LEU A 169 6.09 10.94 -6.72
N ALA A 170 5.14 11.42 -5.94
CA ALA A 170 4.75 12.82 -5.93
C ALA A 170 5.90 13.74 -5.52
N LYS A 171 6.70 13.38 -4.51
CA LYS A 171 7.91 14.13 -4.11
C LYS A 171 8.95 14.21 -5.23
N ILE A 172 9.17 13.09 -5.92
CA ILE A 172 10.10 13.05 -7.06
C ILE A 172 9.61 13.99 -8.16
N HIS A 173 8.31 13.91 -8.49
CA HIS A 173 7.71 14.79 -9.50
C HIS A 173 7.79 16.27 -9.10
N GLN A 174 7.49 16.62 -7.84
CA GLN A 174 7.62 17.99 -7.33
C GLN A 174 9.04 18.53 -7.51
N ARG A 175 10.06 17.73 -7.17
CA ARG A 175 11.47 18.13 -7.36
C ARG A 175 11.83 18.33 -8.82
N TYR A 176 11.39 17.40 -9.68
CA TYR A 176 11.69 17.45 -11.12
C TYR A 176 11.00 18.64 -11.81
N SER A 177 9.77 18.97 -11.41
CA SER A 177 9.00 20.09 -11.99
C SER A 177 9.28 21.45 -11.33
N GLY A 178 10.20 21.54 -10.38
CA GLY A 178 10.46 22.79 -9.65
C GLY A 178 9.27 23.29 -8.81
N TYR A 179 8.39 22.39 -8.37
CA TYR A 179 7.18 22.76 -7.63
C TYR A 179 7.56 23.42 -6.29
N PRO A 180 7.07 24.65 -6.00
CA PRO A 180 7.60 25.46 -4.90
C PRO A 180 7.14 25.01 -3.50
N LEU A 181 6.11 24.17 -3.41
CA LEU A 181 5.53 23.74 -2.14
C LEU A 181 5.86 22.29 -1.83
N SER A 182 6.11 21.97 -0.55
CA SER A 182 6.31 20.59 -0.09
C SER A 182 5.00 19.84 0.21
N LYS A 183 3.83 20.48 -0.01
CA LYS A 183 2.52 19.90 0.25
C LYS A 183 2.20 18.79 -0.75
N LEU A 184 1.93 17.58 -0.25
CA LEU A 184 1.60 16.40 -1.07
C LEU A 184 0.09 16.11 -1.14
N HIS A 185 -0.67 16.54 -0.12
CA HIS A 185 -2.11 16.30 -0.09
C HIS A 185 -2.80 17.04 -1.24
N ASN A 186 -3.60 16.31 -2.01
CA ASN A 186 -4.26 16.80 -3.24
C ASN A 186 -3.30 17.33 -4.32
N TYR A 187 -2.03 16.89 -4.30
CA TYR A 187 -1.09 17.21 -5.38
C TYR A 187 -1.52 16.50 -6.66
N LYS A 188 -1.67 17.27 -7.73
CA LYS A 188 -2.13 16.78 -9.04
C LYS A 188 -0.95 16.62 -10.00
N VAL A 189 -0.92 15.49 -10.68
CA VAL A 189 0.06 15.19 -11.75
C VAL A 189 -0.72 14.82 -12.99
N SER A 190 -0.38 15.42 -14.13
CA SER A 190 -0.97 15.01 -15.40
C SER A 190 -0.38 13.66 -15.84
N SER A 191 -1.12 12.89 -16.65
CA SER A 191 -0.60 11.65 -17.22
C SER A 191 0.67 11.87 -18.05
N GLN A 192 0.81 13.01 -18.71
CA GLN A 192 2.02 13.41 -19.47
C GLN A 192 3.21 13.73 -18.56
N GLY A 193 2.98 14.18 -17.33
CA GLY A 193 4.04 14.47 -16.36
C GLY A 193 4.59 13.24 -15.63
N LEU A 194 4.06 12.05 -15.90
CA LEU A 194 4.54 10.79 -15.32
C LEU A 194 5.52 10.02 -16.23
N PHE A 195 5.79 10.51 -17.46
CA PHE A 195 6.62 9.84 -18.47
C PHE A 195 7.69 10.78 -19.02
#